data_9c9a76a1edd6d3c6c05c78bbf0158d88
#
_entry.id   9c9a76a1edd6d3c6c05c78bbf0158d88
#
_cell.length_a   1.000
_cell.length_b   1.000
_cell.length_c   1.000
_cell.angle_alpha   90.00
_cell.angle_beta   90.00
_cell.angle_gamma   90.00
#
_symmetry.space_group_name_H-M   'P 1'
#
loop_
_entity.id
_entity.type
_entity.pdbx_description
1 polymer ?
#
loop_
_entity_poly.entity_id
_entity_poly.type
_entity_poly.pdbx_seq_one_letter_code
_entity_poly.pdbx_strand_id
1 'polypeptide(L)'
;MLLTYEKISSQLDRELFLCPADYPYLYSNIDNSKIFIGHKRHWRTTKETLITFLTSKKMILKYWEDFKLMSTLRHHPMEKRLHYIYEKEYCLSPIPSLAMHCTYINSVYGIPPNFEWKKIWDENSGY
;
A
#
# COMPACT_ATOMS: atom_id res chain seq x y z
N MET A 1 12.59 4.47 -3.65
CA MET A 1 11.23 4.95 -3.35
C MET A 1 11.13 6.42 -2.96
N LEU A 2 12.11 6.98 -2.26
CA LEU A 2 12.05 8.39 -1.86
C LEU A 2 11.94 9.34 -3.06
N LEU A 3 12.79 9.18 -4.08
CA LEU A 3 12.73 9.99 -5.29
C LEU A 3 11.39 9.83 -6.04
N THR A 4 10.85 8.61 -6.03
CA THR A 4 9.53 8.33 -6.60
C THR A 4 8.43 9.05 -5.83
N TYR A 5 8.49 9.01 -4.50
CA TYR A 5 7.55 9.72 -3.64
C TYR A 5 7.54 11.22 -3.94
N GLU A 6 8.72 11.84 -3.94
CA GLU A 6 8.87 13.27 -4.20
C GLU A 6 8.30 13.67 -5.55
N LYS A 7 8.56 12.87 -6.58
CA LYS A 7 8.05 13.11 -7.93
C LYS A 7 6.52 13.02 -7.99
N ILE A 8 5.95 11.97 -7.42
CA ILE A 8 4.49 11.77 -7.42
C ILE A 8 3.81 12.85 -6.59
N SER A 9 4.31 13.13 -5.38
CA SER A 9 3.78 14.16 -4.50
C SER A 9 3.79 15.53 -5.18
N SER A 10 4.87 15.86 -5.88
CA SER A 10 4.98 17.10 -6.65
C SER A 10 3.98 17.15 -7.82
N GLN A 11 3.86 16.07 -8.57
CA GLN A 11 2.93 16.00 -9.71
C GLN A 11 1.47 16.10 -9.29
N LEU A 12 1.11 15.52 -8.14
CA LEU A 12 -0.25 15.55 -7.60
C LEU A 12 -0.51 16.74 -6.69
N ASP A 13 0.53 17.53 -6.39
CA ASP A 13 0.50 18.69 -5.49
C ASP A 13 -0.14 18.33 -4.14
N ARG A 14 0.28 17.22 -3.55
CA ARG A 14 -0.21 16.78 -2.24
C ARG A 14 0.71 15.76 -1.58
N GLU A 15 0.64 15.72 -0.26
CA GLU A 15 1.20 14.62 0.53
C GLU A 15 0.36 13.35 0.34
N LEU A 16 1.01 12.20 0.45
CA LEU A 16 0.36 10.90 0.23
C LEU A 16 1.07 9.79 1.01
N PHE A 17 0.53 8.59 0.91
CA PHE A 17 1.17 7.35 1.34
C PHE A 17 1.57 6.56 0.10
N LEU A 18 2.79 6.03 0.09
CA LEU A 18 3.30 5.21 -1.01
C LEU A 18 3.63 3.82 -0.48
N CYS A 19 2.88 2.83 -0.91
CA CYS A 19 3.10 1.44 -0.55
C CYS A 19 3.91 0.73 -1.64
N PRO A 20 4.91 -0.11 -1.31
CA PRO A 20 5.69 -0.83 -2.30
C PRO A 20 4.98 -2.04 -2.90
N ALA A 21 3.91 -2.52 -2.28
CA ALA A 21 3.23 -3.74 -2.68
C ALA A 21 1.81 -3.48 -3.17
N ASP A 22 1.41 -4.22 -4.20
CA ASP A 22 0.04 -4.29 -4.67
C ASP A 22 -0.44 -5.73 -4.67
N TYR A 23 -1.61 -5.96 -4.09
CA TYR A 23 -2.24 -7.29 -4.00
C TYR A 23 -3.66 -7.27 -4.56
N PRO A 24 -3.82 -7.03 -5.86
CA PRO A 24 -5.14 -6.84 -6.45
C PRO A 24 -6.06 -8.06 -6.33
N TYR A 25 -5.49 -9.25 -6.14
CA TYR A 25 -6.27 -10.49 -6.03
C TYR A 25 -6.81 -10.75 -4.62
N LEU A 26 -6.26 -10.10 -3.62
CA LEU A 26 -6.68 -10.30 -2.23
C LEU A 26 -7.67 -9.26 -1.74
N TYR A 27 -7.64 -8.10 -2.34
CA TYR A 27 -8.43 -6.96 -1.92
C TYR A 27 -9.28 -6.50 -3.09
N SER A 28 -10.57 -6.57 -2.90
CA SER A 28 -11.55 -6.12 -3.90
C SER A 28 -11.51 -4.59 -4.03
N ASN A 29 -11.96 -4.07 -5.16
CA ASN A 29 -12.14 -2.66 -5.54
C ASN A 29 -11.04 -2.04 -6.39
N ILE A 30 -10.46 -2.82 -7.29
CA ILE A 30 -9.73 -2.25 -8.42
C ILE A 30 -10.65 -1.29 -9.20
N ASP A 31 -11.92 -1.62 -9.32
CA ASP A 31 -12.90 -0.85 -10.08
C ASP A 31 -13.09 0.59 -9.60
N ASN A 32 -12.85 0.84 -8.30
CA ASN A 32 -12.96 2.16 -7.71
C ASN A 32 -11.61 2.85 -7.52
N SER A 33 -10.54 2.26 -8.00
CA SER A 33 -9.21 2.82 -7.91
C SER A 33 -8.98 3.90 -8.96
N LYS A 34 -8.31 4.98 -8.57
CA LYS A 34 -7.74 5.92 -9.52
C LYS A 34 -6.40 5.39 -9.98
N ILE A 35 -6.16 5.41 -11.28
CA ILE A 35 -4.91 4.96 -11.88
C ILE A 35 -4.10 6.17 -12.34
N PHE A 36 -2.86 6.24 -11.88
CA PHE A 36 -1.89 7.25 -12.31
C PHE A 36 -0.85 6.59 -13.19
N ILE A 37 -0.75 7.04 -14.42
CA ILE A 37 0.13 6.43 -15.42
C ILE A 37 1.54 7.00 -15.29
N GLY A 38 2.50 6.10 -15.02
CA GLY A 38 3.92 6.42 -15.00
C GLY A 38 4.66 5.80 -16.17
N HIS A 39 5.95 6.10 -16.29
CA HIS A 39 6.78 5.61 -17.40
C HIS A 39 7.05 4.10 -17.29
N LYS A 40 7.50 3.65 -16.13
CA LYS A 40 7.83 2.22 -15.90
C LYS A 40 6.75 1.49 -15.12
N ARG A 41 6.00 2.20 -14.31
CA ARG A 41 4.95 1.66 -13.46
C ARG A 41 3.76 2.57 -13.48
N HIS A 42 2.60 1.97 -13.35
CA HIS A 42 1.41 2.69 -13.00
C HIS A 42 1.24 2.63 -11.47
N TRP A 43 0.44 3.52 -10.95
CA TRP A 43 0.13 3.59 -9.53
C TRP A 43 -1.37 3.66 -9.37
N ARG A 44 -1.91 2.88 -8.46
CA ARG A 44 -3.34 2.94 -8.15
C ARG A 44 -3.58 3.35 -6.72
N THR A 45 -4.70 4.03 -6.48
CA THR A 45 -5.16 4.26 -5.12
C THR A 45 -5.62 2.96 -4.50
N THR A 46 -5.30 2.76 -3.24
CA THR A 46 -5.73 1.59 -2.46
C THR A 46 -6.12 2.01 -1.04
N LYS A 47 -7.03 1.27 -0.44
CA LYS A 47 -7.41 1.45 0.95
C LYS A 47 -6.87 0.34 1.84
N GLU A 48 -6.41 -0.74 1.25
CA GLU A 48 -6.06 -1.98 1.94
C GLU A 48 -4.61 -2.36 1.68
N THR A 49 -3.69 -1.63 2.26
CA THR A 49 -2.29 -1.99 2.21
C THR A 49 -1.72 -2.06 3.62
N LEU A 50 -1.05 -3.15 3.91
CA LEU A 50 -0.76 -3.58 5.27
C LEU A 50 0.70 -3.87 5.54
N ILE A 51 1.55 -3.83 4.52
CA ILE A 51 2.94 -4.27 4.69
C ILE A 51 3.79 -3.15 5.23
N THR A 52 3.85 -2.07 4.47
CA THR A 52 4.67 -0.91 4.80
C THR A 52 4.29 0.25 3.90
N PHE A 53 4.66 1.44 4.30
CA PHE A 53 4.45 2.62 3.48
C PHE A 53 5.56 3.65 3.70
N LEU A 54 5.73 4.50 2.71
CA LEU A 54 6.51 5.72 2.81
C LEU A 54 5.55 6.90 2.83
N THR A 55 5.76 7.84 3.73
CA THR A 55 5.00 9.08 3.77
C THR A 55 5.84 10.23 4.32
N SER A 56 5.32 11.44 4.30
CA SER A 56 6.02 12.61 4.80
C SER A 56 5.86 12.79 6.31
N LYS A 57 6.80 13.50 6.91
CA LYS A 57 6.68 13.95 8.30
C LYS A 57 5.40 14.76 8.51
N LYS A 58 5.04 15.59 7.54
CA LYS A 58 3.81 16.41 7.58
C LYS A 58 2.57 15.52 7.71
N MET A 59 2.50 14.42 6.97
CA MET A 59 1.40 13.47 7.04
C MET A 59 1.36 12.75 8.40
N ILE A 60 2.51 12.33 8.91
CA ILE A 60 2.61 11.71 10.24
C ILE A 60 2.11 12.67 11.32
N LEU A 61 2.51 13.93 11.28
CA LEU A 61 2.07 14.93 12.25
C LEU A 61 0.57 15.23 12.14
N LYS A 62 0.02 15.24 10.93
CA LYS A 62 -1.41 15.44 10.70
C LYS A 62 -2.26 14.35 11.39
N TYR A 63 -1.79 13.13 11.39
CA TYR A 63 -2.48 11.97 11.98
C TYR A 63 -1.79 11.46 13.24
N TRP A 64 -1.09 12.32 13.95
CA TRP A 64 -0.26 11.92 15.10
C TRP A 64 -1.04 11.16 16.17
N GLU A 65 -2.23 11.61 16.51
CA GLU A 65 -3.07 10.93 17.51
C GLU A 65 -3.47 9.53 17.06
N ASP A 66 -3.79 9.36 15.76
CA ASP A 66 -4.09 8.04 15.19
C ASP A 66 -2.87 7.12 15.25
N PHE A 67 -1.68 7.62 14.89
CA PHE A 67 -0.46 6.81 14.96
C PHE A 67 -0.07 6.43 16.38
N LYS A 68 -0.23 7.33 17.34
CA LYS A 68 -0.03 7.00 18.76
C LYS A 68 -0.99 5.91 19.22
N LEU A 69 -2.24 6.01 18.85
CA LEU A 69 -3.24 5.00 19.18
C LEU A 69 -2.89 3.65 18.55
N MET A 70 -2.49 3.64 17.27
CA MET A 70 -2.10 2.43 16.56
C MET A 70 -0.97 1.67 17.25
N SER A 71 -0.03 2.36 17.91
CA SER A 71 1.07 1.72 18.63
C SER A 71 0.62 0.86 19.81
N THR A 72 -0.60 1.05 20.29
CA THR A 72 -1.20 0.31 21.41
C THR A 72 -2.17 -0.77 20.95
N LEU A 73 -2.48 -0.84 19.66
CA LEU A 73 -3.48 -1.75 19.11
C LEU A 73 -2.83 -3.03 18.57
N ARG A 74 -3.62 -4.09 18.55
CA ARG A 74 -3.27 -5.31 17.84
C ARG A 74 -3.39 -5.10 16.33
N HIS A 75 -2.89 -6.06 15.56
CA HIS A 75 -2.75 -5.97 14.12
C HIS A 75 -4.04 -5.55 13.39
N HIS A 76 -5.15 -6.27 13.55
CA HIS A 76 -6.39 -5.95 12.85
C HIS A 76 -6.98 -4.57 13.22
N PRO A 77 -7.11 -4.19 14.49
CA PRO A 77 -7.56 -2.86 14.84
C PRO A 77 -6.63 -1.74 14.34
N MET A 78 -5.32 -1.99 14.33
CA MET A 78 -4.34 -1.06 13.77
C MET A 78 -4.57 -0.83 12.28
N GLU A 79 -4.72 -1.91 11.52
CA GLU A 79 -5.00 -1.84 10.08
C GLU A 79 -6.27 -1.06 9.78
N LYS A 80 -7.30 -1.28 10.55
CA LYS A 80 -8.57 -0.57 10.40
C LYS A 80 -8.41 0.94 10.56
N ARG A 81 -7.54 1.37 11.46
CA ARG A 81 -7.18 2.79 11.60
C ARG A 81 -6.46 3.33 10.38
N LEU A 82 -5.53 2.57 9.82
CA LEU A 82 -4.86 2.95 8.58
C LEU A 82 -5.85 3.08 7.42
N HIS A 83 -6.79 2.16 7.30
CA HIS A 83 -7.82 2.23 6.26
C HIS A 83 -8.65 3.52 6.35
N TYR A 84 -8.97 3.99 7.54
CA TYR A 84 -9.66 5.28 7.72
C TYR A 84 -8.81 6.46 7.23
N ILE A 85 -7.50 6.42 7.46
CA ILE A 85 -6.58 7.43 6.95
C ILE A 85 -6.55 7.37 5.41
N TYR A 86 -6.43 6.18 4.84
CA TYR A 86 -6.40 5.98 3.38
C TYR A 86 -7.70 6.35 2.68
N GLU A 87 -8.81 6.40 3.38
CA GLU A 87 -10.06 6.93 2.84
C GLU A 87 -10.03 8.45 2.65
N LYS A 88 -9.24 9.15 3.45
CA LYS A 88 -9.11 10.61 3.42
C LYS A 88 -7.92 11.07 2.59
N GLU A 89 -6.88 10.27 2.53
CA GLU A 89 -5.63 10.58 1.86
C GLU A 89 -5.36 9.57 0.74
N TYR A 90 -4.53 9.94 -0.22
CA TYR A 90 -4.09 8.96 -1.21
C TYR A 90 -3.09 7.99 -0.58
N CYS A 91 -3.38 6.71 -0.71
CA CYS A 91 -2.40 5.65 -0.58
C CYS A 91 -2.25 5.01 -1.95
N LEU A 92 -1.05 5.04 -2.51
CA LEU A 92 -0.76 4.52 -3.84
C LEU A 92 0.05 3.25 -3.74
N SER A 93 -0.31 2.25 -4.52
CA SER A 93 0.47 1.04 -4.72
C SER A 93 0.84 0.85 -6.18
N PRO A 94 2.00 0.24 -6.46
CA PRO A 94 2.53 0.15 -7.82
C PRO A 94 1.96 -1.02 -8.61
N ILE A 95 1.81 -0.81 -9.92
CA ILE A 95 1.49 -1.85 -10.89
C ILE A 95 2.58 -1.83 -11.96
N PRO A 96 3.44 -2.84 -12.09
CA PRO A 96 3.53 -4.04 -11.25
C PRO A 96 4.11 -3.78 -9.86
N SER A 97 3.84 -4.69 -8.94
CA SER A 97 4.27 -4.58 -7.54
C SER A 97 5.79 -4.54 -7.38
N LEU A 98 6.27 -3.81 -6.37
CA LEU A 98 7.69 -3.74 -6.00
C LEU A 98 8.06 -4.72 -4.89
N ALA A 99 7.08 -5.34 -4.26
CA ALA A 99 7.28 -6.27 -3.15
C ALA A 99 6.20 -7.34 -3.16
N MET A 100 6.49 -8.47 -2.54
CA MET A 100 5.52 -9.55 -2.38
C MET A 100 5.59 -10.14 -0.98
N HIS A 101 4.50 -10.78 -0.57
CA HIS A 101 4.46 -11.54 0.68
C HIS A 101 5.38 -12.77 0.57
N CYS A 102 6.07 -13.11 1.67
CA CYS A 102 6.89 -14.30 1.71
C CYS A 102 6.03 -15.58 1.60
N THR A 103 6.37 -16.44 0.65
CA THR A 103 5.60 -17.66 0.37
C THR A 103 5.74 -18.76 1.43
N TYR A 104 6.70 -18.61 2.35
CA TYR A 104 7.01 -19.61 3.38
C TYR A 104 6.45 -19.27 4.76
N ILE A 105 5.76 -18.13 4.89
CA ILE A 105 5.25 -17.64 6.15
C ILE A 105 3.73 -17.48 6.06
N ASN A 106 3.02 -18.01 7.07
CA ASN A 106 1.56 -17.82 7.16
C ASN A 106 1.21 -16.34 7.32
N SER A 107 0.23 -15.90 6.56
CA SER A 107 -0.36 -14.59 6.74
C SER A 107 -1.16 -14.53 8.05
N VAL A 108 -1.23 -13.36 8.67
CA VAL A 108 -2.12 -13.10 9.81
C VAL A 108 -3.60 -13.27 9.44
N TYR A 109 -3.93 -13.24 8.16
CA TYR A 109 -5.27 -13.50 7.63
C TYR A 109 -5.55 -14.98 7.36
N GLY A 110 -4.65 -15.88 7.76
CA GLY A 110 -4.80 -17.31 7.53
C GLY A 110 -4.53 -17.75 6.08
N ILE A 111 -3.93 -16.91 5.27
CA ILE A 111 -3.53 -17.28 3.90
C ILE A 111 -2.40 -18.31 3.97
N PRO A 112 -2.55 -19.48 3.33
CA PRO A 112 -1.51 -20.52 3.39
C PRO A 112 -0.17 -20.05 2.84
N PRO A 113 0.97 -20.54 3.36
CA PRO A 113 2.29 -20.15 2.86
C PRO A 113 2.56 -20.58 1.42
N ASN A 114 1.84 -21.58 0.92
CA ASN A 114 1.92 -22.06 -0.46
C ASN A 114 0.92 -21.36 -1.41
N PHE A 115 0.22 -20.32 -0.92
CA PHE A 115 -0.59 -19.50 -1.81
C PHE A 115 0.30 -18.93 -2.92
N GLU A 116 -0.18 -18.89 -4.16
CA GLU A 116 0.60 -18.64 -5.37
C GLU A 116 1.18 -17.21 -5.48
N TRP A 117 1.81 -16.73 -4.41
CA TRP A 117 2.44 -15.41 -4.37
C TRP A 117 3.48 -15.20 -5.45
N LYS A 118 4.31 -16.24 -5.69
CA LYS A 118 5.34 -16.18 -6.72
C LYS A 118 4.73 -16.04 -8.10
N LYS A 119 3.67 -16.79 -8.37
CA LYS A 119 2.95 -16.69 -9.64
C LYS A 119 2.35 -15.30 -9.84
N ILE A 120 1.69 -14.77 -8.81
CA ILE A 120 1.15 -13.42 -8.82
C ILE A 120 2.27 -12.39 -9.06
N TRP A 121 3.40 -12.57 -8.40
CA TRP A 121 4.57 -11.71 -8.60
C TRP A 121 5.07 -11.78 -10.04
N ASP A 122 5.28 -12.99 -10.56
CA ASP A 122 5.79 -13.20 -11.92
C ASP A 122 4.85 -12.60 -12.98
N GLU A 123 3.54 -12.70 -12.77
CA GLU A 123 2.52 -12.13 -13.67
C GLU A 123 2.46 -10.61 -13.61
N ASN A 124 2.69 -10.00 -12.47
CA ASN A 124 2.50 -8.56 -12.24
C ASN A 124 3.81 -7.75 -12.22
N SER A 125 4.95 -8.38 -12.00
CA SER A 125 6.26 -7.72 -11.98
C SER A 125 7.02 -7.86 -13.30
N GLY A 126 6.47 -8.59 -14.25
CA GLY A 126 7.11 -8.89 -15.53
C GLY A 126 7.49 -7.63 -16.33
N TYR A 127 8.73 -7.58 -16.72
CA TYR A 127 9.31 -6.63 -17.65
C TYR A 127 9.79 -7.36 -18.89
#